data_811e5dcdbdd51dbb08e2c78d6154ab91
#
_entry.id   811e5dcdbdd51dbb08e2c78d6154ab91
#
_cell.length_a   1.000
_cell.length_b   1.000
_cell.length_c   1.000
_cell.angle_alpha   90.00
_cell.angle_beta   90.00
_cell.angle_gamma   90.00
#
_symmetry.space_group_name_H-M   'P 1'
#
loop_
_entity.id
_entity.type
_entity.pdbx_description
1 polymer ?
#
loop_
_entity_poly.entity_id
_entity_poly.type
_entity_poly.pdbx_seq_one_letter_code
_entity_poly.pdbx_strand_id
1 'polypeptide(L)'
;MSSQITTSFVEQYSSNVSLLSQQMGSKLRSSVDEESVVGKNAFFEQIDSTAAVLRTSRHGDTPQIDTPHSRRRVSLADYEWGDLIDDSDKIRALVEPTSAYARNAAAAMNRAMDDVIITAMNASASTGVAGATSTALPSSQKTATSDQSDGLTITKLLAAKKILDNNDVDPSLKRYIVCGPQQISDLLGTTQVTSADFNSVRALATGAVNSFMGFEFIMSTRLNMDATNTTDRLIFAYTEDAVKLGIGKDISAKISERADKSYSTQVYYAMSLGAVRMEEKKVVQIPCHEA
;
A
#
# COMPACT_ATOMS: atom_id res chain seq x y z
N MET A 1 -44.64 4.34 -48.19
CA MET A 1 -43.40 4.10 -47.43
C MET A 1 -43.64 2.88 -46.54
N SER A 2 -42.80 1.86 -46.67
CA SER A 2 -42.98 0.63 -45.90
C SER A 2 -42.70 0.92 -44.42
N SER A 3 -43.68 0.72 -43.52
CA SER A 3 -43.53 0.89 -42.09
C SER A 3 -42.66 -0.19 -41.40
N GLN A 4 -42.17 -1.15 -42.20
CA GLN A 4 -41.32 -2.24 -41.68
C GLN A 4 -39.82 -1.93 -41.71
N ILE A 5 -39.39 -0.78 -42.23
CA ILE A 5 -37.99 -0.38 -42.23
C ILE A 5 -37.51 0.01 -40.84
N THR A 6 -38.42 0.44 -39.96
CA THR A 6 -38.11 0.83 -38.56
C THR A 6 -37.69 -0.36 -37.68
N THR A 7 -38.01 -1.60 -38.05
CA THR A 7 -37.60 -2.79 -37.30
C THR A 7 -36.21 -3.30 -37.67
N SER A 8 -35.56 -2.72 -38.66
CA SER A 8 -34.21 -3.09 -39.12
C SER A 8 -33.14 -2.07 -38.72
N PHE A 9 -33.44 -1.14 -37.80
CA PHE A 9 -32.41 -0.30 -37.20
C PHE A 9 -31.55 -1.18 -36.28
N VAL A 10 -30.40 -1.57 -36.85
CA VAL A 10 -29.37 -2.24 -36.06
C VAL A 10 -28.70 -1.19 -35.17
N GLU A 11 -28.82 -1.32 -33.86
CA GLU A 11 -28.07 -0.49 -32.93
C GLU A 11 -26.58 -0.71 -33.17
N GLN A 12 -25.85 0.38 -33.39
CA GLN A 12 -24.41 0.32 -33.55
C GLN A 12 -23.78 0.16 -32.18
N TYR A 13 -23.34 -1.05 -31.86
CA TYR A 13 -22.57 -1.30 -30.65
C TYR A 13 -21.11 -0.91 -30.85
N SER A 14 -20.54 -0.23 -29.85
CA SER A 14 -19.11 0.08 -29.84
C SER A 14 -18.30 -1.22 -29.83
N SER A 15 -17.34 -1.35 -30.72
CA SER A 15 -16.44 -2.51 -30.76
C SER A 15 -15.46 -2.59 -29.60
N ASN A 16 -15.44 -1.58 -28.71
CA ASN A 16 -14.53 -1.50 -27.59
C ASN A 16 -15.30 -1.50 -26.26
N VAL A 17 -14.97 -2.44 -25.38
CA VAL A 17 -15.39 -2.41 -24.00
C VAL A 17 -14.49 -1.44 -23.24
N SER A 18 -15.05 -0.31 -22.77
CA SER A 18 -14.31 0.64 -21.93
C SER A 18 -14.35 0.23 -20.47
N LEU A 19 -13.20 0.26 -19.82
CA LEU A 19 -13.14 0.07 -18.36
C LEU A 19 -13.54 1.36 -17.66
N LEU A 20 -14.38 1.25 -16.63
CA LEU A 20 -14.70 2.37 -15.75
C LEU A 20 -13.45 2.78 -14.96
N SER A 21 -13.46 4.02 -14.48
CA SER A 21 -12.35 4.58 -13.72
C SER A 21 -12.04 3.72 -12.48
N GLN A 22 -10.83 3.20 -12.41
CA GLN A 22 -10.33 2.38 -11.32
C GLN A 22 -8.80 2.46 -11.26
N GLN A 23 -8.24 2.13 -10.09
CA GLN A 23 -6.80 2.02 -9.96
C GLN A 23 -6.30 0.81 -10.76
N MET A 24 -5.43 1.06 -11.74
CA MET A 24 -4.95 0.02 -12.67
C MET A 24 -3.70 -0.70 -12.17
N GLY A 25 -2.80 -0.01 -11.48
CA GLY A 25 -1.54 -0.58 -10.95
C GLY A 25 -1.44 -0.47 -9.44
N SER A 26 -0.52 -1.22 -8.84
CA SER A 26 -0.12 -1.02 -7.45
C SER A 26 0.60 0.33 -7.31
N LYS A 27 0.24 1.10 -6.29
CA LYS A 27 0.85 2.40 -5.98
C LYS A 27 1.92 2.28 -4.90
N LEU A 28 1.83 1.26 -4.06
CA LEU A 28 2.68 1.10 -2.88
C LEU A 28 3.83 0.13 -3.09
N ARG A 29 3.75 -0.75 -4.10
CA ARG A 29 4.77 -1.76 -4.37
C ARG A 29 6.18 -1.16 -4.46
N SER A 30 6.34 -0.05 -5.18
CA SER A 30 7.64 0.61 -5.37
C SER A 30 8.18 1.37 -4.16
N SER A 31 7.38 1.51 -3.11
CA SER A 31 7.73 2.25 -1.90
C SER A 31 8.08 1.37 -0.70
N VAL A 32 8.09 0.04 -0.89
CA VAL A 32 8.41 -0.97 0.12
C VAL A 32 9.49 -1.91 -0.38
N ASP A 33 10.19 -2.55 0.55
CA ASP A 33 11.21 -3.55 0.21
C ASP A 33 10.56 -4.87 -0.20
N GLU A 34 10.94 -5.41 -1.36
CA GLU A 34 10.41 -6.66 -1.91
C GLU A 34 11.39 -7.82 -1.69
N GLU A 35 10.88 -8.96 -1.27
CA GLU A 35 11.68 -10.17 -1.15
C GLU A 35 10.92 -11.40 -1.63
N SER A 36 11.63 -12.26 -2.37
CA SER A 36 11.06 -13.53 -2.82
C SER A 36 11.01 -14.53 -1.66
N VAL A 37 9.84 -15.13 -1.46
CA VAL A 37 9.59 -16.06 -0.37
C VAL A 37 9.30 -17.46 -0.93
N VAL A 38 10.01 -18.46 -0.42
CA VAL A 38 9.77 -19.87 -0.74
C VAL A 38 9.13 -20.55 0.46
N GLY A 39 7.94 -21.14 0.24
CA GLY A 39 7.17 -21.80 1.29
C GLY A 39 6.08 -20.93 1.88
N LYS A 40 5.37 -21.40 2.89
CA LYS A 40 4.21 -20.76 3.50
C LYS A 40 4.58 -19.51 4.34
N ASN A 41 5.73 -19.55 5.01
CA ASN A 41 6.20 -18.52 5.91
C ASN A 41 7.68 -18.23 5.62
N ALA A 42 8.06 -16.96 5.70
CA ALA A 42 9.45 -16.53 5.73
C ALA A 42 9.74 -15.80 7.03
N PHE A 43 10.99 -15.88 7.48
CA PHE A 43 11.49 -15.19 8.65
C PHE A 43 12.58 -14.23 8.22
N PHE A 44 12.44 -12.98 8.58
CA PHE A 44 13.44 -11.94 8.37
C PHE A 44 14.10 -11.60 9.68
N GLU A 45 15.41 -11.72 9.74
CA GLU A 45 16.20 -11.50 10.94
C GLU A 45 16.59 -10.02 11.06
N GLN A 46 16.62 -9.56 12.31
CA GLN A 46 16.98 -8.20 12.68
C GLN A 46 17.96 -8.24 13.84
N ILE A 47 18.84 -7.25 13.88
CA ILE A 47 19.82 -7.05 14.93
C ILE A 47 19.54 -5.70 15.56
N ASP A 48 19.36 -5.67 16.88
CA ASP A 48 19.17 -4.44 17.62
C ASP A 48 20.49 -3.71 17.85
N SER A 49 20.40 -2.41 18.12
CA SER A 49 21.56 -1.57 18.42
C SER A 49 22.27 -1.98 19.70
N THR A 50 23.59 -1.91 19.69
CA THR A 50 24.43 -2.16 20.86
C THR A 50 25.29 -0.94 21.18
N ALA A 51 25.69 -0.81 22.43
CA ALA A 51 26.55 0.29 22.88
C ALA A 51 28.02 -0.16 22.95
N ALA A 52 28.93 0.74 22.55
CA ALA A 52 30.34 0.52 22.75
C ALA A 52 30.75 0.67 24.23
N VAL A 53 31.68 -0.15 24.67
CA VAL A 53 32.19 -0.11 26.06
C VAL A 53 33.49 0.69 26.06
N LEU A 54 33.58 1.67 26.97
CA LEU A 54 34.80 2.47 27.18
C LEU A 54 35.91 1.60 27.80
N ARG A 55 37.04 1.55 27.10
CA ARG A 55 38.24 0.87 27.64
C ARG A 55 38.87 1.75 28.75
N THR A 56 38.92 1.22 29.99
CA THR A 56 39.42 1.95 31.16
C THR A 56 40.85 1.58 31.57
N SER A 57 41.39 0.46 31.07
CA SER A 57 42.73 -0.01 31.41
C SER A 57 43.52 -0.46 30.21
N ARG A 58 44.86 -0.40 30.29
CA ARG A 58 45.76 -1.08 29.35
C ARG A 58 45.71 -2.58 29.64
N HIS A 59 45.68 -3.41 28.59
CA HIS A 59 45.65 -4.87 28.71
C HIS A 59 44.42 -5.43 29.46
N GLY A 60 43.29 -4.66 29.50
CA GLY A 60 42.03 -5.18 29.99
C GLY A 60 41.41 -6.21 29.02
N ASP A 61 40.60 -7.10 29.55
CA ASP A 61 39.91 -8.11 28.77
C ASP A 61 38.99 -7.46 27.73
N THR A 62 38.81 -8.12 26.61
CA THR A 62 37.88 -7.67 25.54
C THR A 62 36.45 -7.81 26.04
N PRO A 63 35.64 -6.72 26.06
CA PRO A 63 34.27 -6.80 26.52
C PRO A 63 33.48 -7.72 25.58
N GLN A 64 32.74 -8.67 26.13
CA GLN A 64 31.73 -9.43 25.38
C GLN A 64 30.42 -8.64 25.41
N ILE A 65 29.92 -8.32 24.23
CA ILE A 65 28.61 -7.68 24.06
C ILE A 65 27.69 -8.74 23.51
N ASP A 66 26.61 -9.02 24.23
CA ASP A 66 25.55 -9.90 23.74
C ASP A 66 24.62 -9.06 22.84
N THR A 67 24.69 -9.31 21.53
CA THR A 67 23.91 -8.54 20.54
C THR A 67 22.51 -9.13 20.45
N PRO A 68 21.44 -8.35 20.75
CA PRO A 68 20.08 -8.86 20.65
C PRO A 68 19.69 -9.16 19.20
N HIS A 69 19.12 -10.33 18.99
CA HIS A 69 18.56 -10.75 17.72
C HIS A 69 17.03 -10.84 17.80
N SER A 70 16.37 -10.33 16.81
CA SER A 70 14.93 -10.48 16.65
C SER A 70 14.58 -10.93 15.22
N ARG A 71 13.37 -11.44 15.04
CA ARG A 71 12.91 -11.82 13.71
C ARG A 71 11.44 -11.50 13.51
N ARG A 72 11.09 -11.24 12.24
CA ARG A 72 9.73 -11.02 11.78
C ARG A 72 9.30 -12.16 10.89
N ARG A 73 8.06 -12.60 11.04
CA ARG A 73 7.47 -13.62 10.19
C ARG A 73 6.50 -13.00 9.20
N VAL A 74 6.73 -13.28 7.92
CA VAL A 74 5.74 -13.06 6.85
C VAL A 74 5.03 -14.38 6.58
N SER A 75 3.72 -14.37 6.49
CA SER A 75 2.91 -15.51 6.04
C SER A 75 2.27 -15.15 4.71
N LEU A 76 2.45 -16.03 3.73
CA LEU A 76 1.85 -15.85 2.41
C LEU A 76 0.37 -16.20 2.46
N ALA A 77 -0.43 -15.41 1.74
CA ALA A 77 -1.82 -15.69 1.43
C ALA A 77 -2.01 -15.74 -0.09
N ASP A 78 -2.85 -16.65 -0.54
CA ASP A 78 -3.15 -16.83 -1.94
C ASP A 78 -4.36 -15.99 -2.31
N TYR A 79 -4.22 -15.20 -3.38
CA TYR A 79 -5.28 -14.36 -3.94
C TYR A 79 -5.59 -14.87 -5.34
N GLU A 80 -6.87 -15.04 -5.60
CA GLU A 80 -7.36 -15.54 -6.89
C GLU A 80 -8.45 -14.63 -7.42
N TRP A 81 -8.49 -14.49 -8.72
CA TRP A 81 -9.56 -13.86 -9.47
C TRP A 81 -9.87 -14.72 -10.67
N GLY A 82 -11.14 -15.05 -10.86
CA GLY A 82 -11.55 -15.86 -11.99
C GLY A 82 -12.92 -15.45 -12.49
N ASP A 83 -13.05 -15.38 -13.81
CA ASP A 83 -14.32 -15.14 -14.47
C ASP A 83 -14.47 -16.04 -15.70
N LEU A 84 -15.71 -16.34 -16.06
CA LEU A 84 -16.07 -17.20 -17.18
C LEU A 84 -16.82 -16.37 -18.23
N ILE A 85 -16.39 -16.50 -19.48
CA ILE A 85 -17.01 -15.84 -20.63
C ILE A 85 -17.60 -16.92 -21.51
N ASP A 86 -18.92 -16.93 -21.62
CA ASP A 86 -19.62 -17.91 -22.43
C ASP A 86 -19.52 -17.57 -23.92
N ASP A 87 -19.41 -18.60 -24.78
CA ASP A 87 -19.33 -18.40 -26.24
C ASP A 87 -20.61 -17.79 -26.80
N SER A 88 -21.75 -18.10 -26.21
CA SER A 88 -23.03 -17.49 -26.57
C SER A 88 -23.05 -15.97 -26.32
N ASP A 89 -22.35 -15.52 -25.26
CA ASP A 89 -22.28 -14.11 -24.90
C ASP A 89 -21.26 -13.35 -25.78
N LYS A 90 -20.18 -13.99 -26.20
CA LYS A 90 -19.26 -13.44 -27.21
C LYS A 90 -19.97 -13.15 -28.54
N ILE A 91 -20.80 -14.09 -28.98
CA ILE A 91 -21.56 -13.92 -30.21
C ILE A 91 -22.59 -12.79 -30.08
N ARG A 92 -23.26 -12.69 -28.94
CA ARG A 92 -24.29 -11.66 -28.68
C ARG A 92 -23.67 -10.28 -28.48
N ALA A 93 -22.51 -10.23 -27.83
CA ALA A 93 -21.82 -8.97 -27.54
C ALA A 93 -21.12 -8.35 -28.74
N LEU A 94 -20.94 -9.10 -29.86
CA LEU A 94 -20.19 -8.68 -31.04
C LEU A 94 -18.77 -8.18 -30.79
N VAL A 95 -18.23 -8.44 -29.59
CA VAL A 95 -16.94 -7.95 -29.10
C VAL A 95 -16.24 -9.08 -28.36
N GLU A 96 -14.92 -9.19 -28.49
CA GLU A 96 -14.10 -10.05 -27.65
C GLU A 96 -13.75 -9.34 -26.32
N PRO A 97 -14.48 -9.62 -25.22
CA PRO A 97 -14.29 -8.92 -23.93
C PRO A 97 -13.03 -9.39 -23.19
N THR A 98 -12.37 -10.46 -23.64
CA THR A 98 -11.26 -11.13 -22.93
C THR A 98 -10.16 -10.17 -22.51
N SER A 99 -9.79 -9.20 -23.34
CA SER A 99 -8.74 -8.22 -23.00
C SER A 99 -9.18 -7.21 -21.93
N ALA A 100 -10.47 -6.86 -21.89
CA ALA A 100 -11.01 -5.96 -20.86
C ALA A 100 -11.10 -6.68 -19.52
N TYR A 101 -11.55 -7.93 -19.50
CA TYR A 101 -11.56 -8.78 -18.30
C TYR A 101 -10.16 -9.02 -17.75
N ALA A 102 -9.18 -9.30 -18.62
CA ALA A 102 -7.78 -9.46 -18.21
C ALA A 102 -7.22 -8.19 -17.54
N ARG A 103 -7.49 -7.01 -18.11
CA ARG A 103 -7.07 -5.73 -17.51
C ARG A 103 -7.76 -5.46 -16.18
N ASN A 104 -9.05 -5.77 -16.07
CA ASN A 104 -9.80 -5.61 -14.81
C ASN A 104 -9.26 -6.55 -13.71
N ALA A 105 -8.95 -7.80 -14.07
CA ALA A 105 -8.36 -8.78 -13.18
C ALA A 105 -6.98 -8.33 -12.66
N ALA A 106 -6.10 -7.89 -13.57
CA ALA A 106 -4.80 -7.36 -13.19
C ALA A 106 -4.91 -6.14 -12.25
N ALA A 107 -5.85 -5.24 -12.53
CA ALA A 107 -6.13 -4.10 -11.67
C ALA A 107 -6.65 -4.53 -10.28
N ALA A 108 -7.50 -5.55 -10.21
CA ALA A 108 -7.99 -6.09 -8.94
C ALA A 108 -6.84 -6.69 -8.10
N MET A 109 -5.94 -7.45 -8.73
CA MET A 109 -4.76 -8.02 -8.06
C MET A 109 -3.82 -6.93 -7.52
N ASN A 110 -3.55 -5.89 -8.30
CA ASN A 110 -2.73 -4.77 -7.87
C ASN A 110 -3.34 -4.02 -6.69
N ARG A 111 -4.67 -3.83 -6.67
CA ARG A 111 -5.37 -3.24 -5.52
C ARG A 111 -5.27 -4.11 -4.27
N ALA A 112 -5.42 -5.43 -4.41
CA ALA A 112 -5.26 -6.36 -3.29
C ALA A 112 -3.83 -6.33 -2.71
N MET A 113 -2.82 -6.16 -3.56
CA MET A 113 -1.43 -5.97 -3.10
C MET A 113 -1.28 -4.72 -2.23
N ASP A 114 -1.85 -3.58 -2.67
CA ASP A 114 -1.82 -2.34 -1.87
C ASP A 114 -2.55 -2.52 -0.54
N ASP A 115 -3.68 -3.24 -0.51
CA ASP A 115 -4.42 -3.52 0.73
C ASP A 115 -3.60 -4.35 1.73
N VAL A 116 -2.83 -5.31 1.24
CA VAL A 116 -1.93 -6.13 2.09
C VAL A 116 -0.83 -5.26 2.70
N ILE A 117 -0.23 -4.35 1.93
CA ILE A 117 0.80 -3.42 2.41
C ILE A 117 0.22 -2.48 3.46
N ILE A 118 -0.94 -1.86 3.20
CA ILE A 118 -1.61 -0.94 4.14
C ILE A 118 -2.00 -1.68 5.43
N THR A 119 -2.51 -2.90 5.29
CA THR A 119 -2.85 -3.73 6.46
C THR A 119 -1.63 -4.05 7.30
N ALA A 120 -0.49 -4.38 6.68
CA ALA A 120 0.76 -4.67 7.39
C ALA A 120 1.31 -3.46 8.17
N MET A 121 1.07 -2.23 7.68
CA MET A 121 1.47 -1.00 8.41
C MET A 121 0.71 -0.85 9.73
N ASN A 122 -0.58 -1.20 9.75
CA ASN A 122 -1.45 -1.01 10.92
C ASN A 122 -1.52 -2.25 11.82
N ALA A 123 -1.49 -3.44 11.24
CA ALA A 123 -1.65 -4.69 11.97
C ALA A 123 -0.48 -4.98 12.93
N SER A 124 -0.72 -5.89 13.85
CA SER A 124 0.33 -6.44 14.69
C SER A 124 1.27 -7.33 13.88
N ALA A 125 2.56 -7.08 13.99
CA ALA A 125 3.60 -7.88 13.35
C ALA A 125 3.87 -9.17 14.13
N SER A 126 4.01 -10.30 13.42
CA SER A 126 4.39 -11.58 14.03
C SER A 126 5.90 -11.62 14.31
N THR A 127 6.27 -11.87 15.57
CA THR A 127 7.65 -11.84 16.06
C THR A 127 8.01 -13.08 16.86
N GLY A 128 9.29 -13.18 17.27
CA GLY A 128 9.81 -14.30 18.05
C GLY A 128 10.28 -15.46 17.20
N VAL A 129 10.93 -16.43 17.83
CA VAL A 129 11.62 -17.56 17.15
C VAL A 129 10.69 -18.32 16.21
N ALA A 130 9.47 -18.58 16.64
CA ALA A 130 8.44 -19.26 15.84
C ALA A 130 7.43 -18.28 15.20
N GLY A 131 7.59 -16.95 15.36
CA GLY A 131 6.64 -15.96 14.89
C GLY A 131 5.28 -16.02 15.62
N ALA A 132 5.26 -16.53 16.85
CA ALA A 132 4.04 -16.69 17.65
C ALA A 132 3.70 -15.47 18.50
N THR A 133 4.67 -14.59 18.73
CA THR A 133 4.48 -13.34 19.47
C THR A 133 3.95 -12.27 18.54
N SER A 134 3.08 -11.40 19.04
CA SER A 134 2.46 -10.32 18.27
C SER A 134 2.92 -8.97 18.81
N THR A 135 3.44 -8.11 17.94
CA THR A 135 3.87 -6.75 18.29
C THR A 135 3.01 -5.74 17.55
N ALA A 136 2.18 -5.03 18.30
CA ALA A 136 1.35 -3.95 17.76
C ALA A 136 2.17 -2.67 17.51
N LEU A 137 1.64 -1.76 16.69
CA LEU A 137 2.23 -0.43 16.53
C LEU A 137 2.05 0.34 17.86
N PRO A 138 3.15 0.77 18.51
CA PRO A 138 3.08 1.48 19.80
C PRO A 138 2.35 2.83 19.68
N SER A 139 1.75 3.30 20.75
CA SER A 139 1.12 4.63 20.78
C SER A 139 2.11 5.77 20.55
N SER A 140 3.38 5.58 20.89
CA SER A 140 4.47 6.53 20.61
C SER A 140 4.73 6.73 19.12
N GLN A 141 4.28 5.81 18.25
CA GLN A 141 4.36 5.88 16.80
C GLN A 141 3.07 6.41 16.16
N LYS A 142 2.22 7.02 16.97
CA LYS A 142 1.00 7.69 16.50
C LYS A 142 1.10 9.18 16.78
N THR A 143 0.77 10.00 15.81
CA THR A 143 0.63 11.44 16.10
C THR A 143 -0.59 11.65 16.97
N ALA A 144 -0.50 12.63 17.87
CA ALA A 144 -1.62 12.94 18.74
C ALA A 144 -2.84 13.38 17.92
N THR A 145 -3.99 12.84 18.28
CA THR A 145 -5.30 13.30 17.81
C THR A 145 -5.71 14.55 18.59
N SER A 146 -4.91 15.62 18.52
CA SER A 146 -5.11 16.78 19.39
C SER A 146 -6.41 17.53 19.13
N ASP A 147 -6.97 17.41 17.90
CA ASP A 147 -8.30 17.86 17.57
C ASP A 147 -8.94 16.89 16.57
N GLN A 148 -10.02 16.23 16.98
CA GLN A 148 -10.78 15.27 16.19
C GLN A 148 -11.47 15.90 14.97
N SER A 149 -11.25 17.19 14.72
CA SER A 149 -11.84 17.96 13.61
C SER A 149 -10.85 18.30 12.50
N ASP A 150 -9.54 18.04 12.70
CA ASP A 150 -8.53 18.49 11.74
C ASP A 150 -8.16 17.41 10.73
N GLY A 151 -8.21 17.75 9.45
CA GLY A 151 -7.64 16.96 8.35
C GLY A 151 -6.10 16.85 8.44
N LEU A 152 -5.43 16.70 7.32
CA LEU A 152 -3.97 16.69 7.28
C LEU A 152 -3.42 18.13 7.35
N THR A 153 -2.73 18.43 8.47
CA THR A 153 -2.09 19.72 8.71
C THR A 153 -0.56 19.61 8.68
N ILE A 154 0.12 20.73 8.46
CA ILE A 154 1.59 20.81 8.54
C ILE A 154 2.08 20.42 9.94
N THR A 155 1.32 20.76 10.98
CA THR A 155 1.65 20.38 12.37
C THR A 155 1.71 18.86 12.56
N LYS A 156 0.75 18.11 11.98
CA LYS A 156 0.75 16.64 12.00
C LYS A 156 1.94 16.07 11.23
N LEU A 157 2.30 16.66 10.08
CA LEU A 157 3.49 16.26 9.31
C LEU A 157 4.79 16.50 10.08
N LEU A 158 4.91 17.67 10.73
CA LEU A 158 6.06 17.99 11.59
C LEU A 158 6.16 17.01 12.77
N ALA A 159 5.02 16.67 13.39
CA ALA A 159 4.98 15.69 14.46
C ALA A 159 5.44 14.30 13.99
N ALA A 160 4.97 13.86 12.82
CA ALA A 160 5.39 12.59 12.24
C ALA A 160 6.91 12.58 11.92
N LYS A 161 7.41 13.67 11.31
CA LYS A 161 8.85 13.81 11.07
C LYS A 161 9.66 13.78 12.37
N LYS A 162 9.22 14.52 13.39
CA LYS A 162 9.86 14.53 14.71
C LYS A 162 9.90 13.14 15.35
N ILE A 163 8.84 12.33 15.21
CA ILE A 163 8.82 10.96 15.73
C ILE A 163 9.88 10.11 15.03
N LEU A 164 9.98 10.17 13.70
CA LEU A 164 11.01 9.44 12.94
C LEU A 164 12.43 9.88 13.33
N ASP A 165 12.65 11.18 13.43
CA ASP A 165 13.98 11.74 13.75
C ASP A 165 14.37 11.43 15.20
N ASN A 166 13.42 11.42 16.16
CA ASN A 166 13.67 11.02 17.56
C ASN A 166 13.98 9.52 17.71
N ASN A 167 13.60 8.70 16.73
CA ASN A 167 13.90 7.28 16.70
C ASN A 167 15.24 6.97 16.00
N ASP A 168 16.03 8.00 15.67
CA ASP A 168 17.31 7.89 14.96
C ASP A 168 17.17 7.18 13.60
N VAL A 169 16.00 7.33 12.93
CA VAL A 169 15.81 6.79 11.59
C VAL A 169 16.67 7.56 10.60
N ASP A 170 17.53 6.83 9.87
CA ASP A 170 18.49 7.41 8.93
C ASP A 170 17.80 8.37 7.95
N PRO A 171 18.20 9.65 7.92
CA PRO A 171 17.63 10.65 7.03
C PRO A 171 17.96 10.41 5.55
N SER A 172 18.94 9.55 5.23
CA SER A 172 19.28 9.18 3.86
C SER A 172 18.28 8.24 3.22
N LEU A 173 17.50 7.51 4.04
CA LEU A 173 16.42 6.63 3.57
C LEU A 173 15.28 7.46 3.02
N LYS A 174 14.72 7.02 1.91
CA LYS A 174 13.51 7.63 1.35
C LYS A 174 12.35 7.47 2.32
N ARG A 175 11.66 8.57 2.53
CA ARG A 175 10.48 8.62 3.39
C ARG A 175 9.24 8.84 2.54
N TYR A 176 8.27 7.99 2.71
CA TYR A 176 7.00 8.03 2.00
C TYR A 176 5.87 8.39 2.95
N ILE A 177 4.82 8.99 2.41
CA ILE A 177 3.56 9.19 3.10
C ILE A 177 2.42 8.77 2.19
N VAL A 178 1.60 7.85 2.67
CA VAL A 178 0.39 7.42 1.96
C VAL A 178 -0.80 8.19 2.52
N CYS A 179 -1.48 8.94 1.64
CA CYS A 179 -2.61 9.78 2.01
C CYS A 179 -3.75 9.67 1.00
N GLY A 180 -4.95 10.01 1.42
CA GLY A 180 -6.12 10.08 0.54
C GLY A 180 -6.24 11.44 -0.17
N PRO A 181 -7.17 11.54 -1.13
CA PRO A 181 -7.41 12.79 -1.86
C PRO A 181 -7.84 13.96 -0.95
N GLN A 182 -8.65 13.67 0.08
CA GLN A 182 -9.11 14.71 1.02
C GLN A 182 -7.93 15.34 1.76
N GLN A 183 -6.98 14.51 2.23
CA GLN A 183 -5.82 14.98 2.97
C GLN A 183 -4.88 15.84 2.12
N ILE A 184 -4.77 15.52 0.83
CA ILE A 184 -4.02 16.38 -0.11
C ILE A 184 -4.74 17.71 -0.29
N SER A 185 -6.07 17.69 -0.40
CA SER A 185 -6.88 18.90 -0.48
C SER A 185 -6.74 19.77 0.76
N ASP A 186 -6.77 19.17 1.95
CA ASP A 186 -6.60 19.87 3.23
C ASP A 186 -5.22 20.54 3.31
N LEU A 187 -4.17 19.80 2.90
CA LEU A 187 -2.81 20.32 2.88
C LEU A 187 -2.66 21.50 1.89
N LEU A 188 -3.23 21.38 0.70
CA LEU A 188 -3.23 22.46 -0.30
C LEU A 188 -4.04 23.67 0.15
N GLY A 189 -5.08 23.47 0.95
CA GLY A 189 -5.89 24.55 1.55
C GLY A 189 -5.18 25.33 2.65
N THR A 190 -4.06 24.82 3.15
CA THR A 190 -3.32 25.48 4.24
C THR A 190 -2.55 26.69 3.73
N THR A 191 -2.71 27.86 4.37
CA THR A 191 -2.09 29.13 3.96
C THR A 191 -0.58 29.07 3.85
N GLN A 192 0.09 28.26 4.68
CA GLN A 192 1.54 28.08 4.64
C GLN A 192 2.04 27.34 3.39
N VAL A 193 1.22 26.47 2.81
CA VAL A 193 1.56 25.77 1.55
C VAL A 193 1.28 26.63 0.33
N THR A 194 0.34 27.57 0.44
CA THR A 194 -0.06 28.47 -0.66
C THR A 194 0.74 29.76 -0.69
N SER A 195 1.51 30.09 0.36
CA SER A 195 2.34 31.30 0.43
C SER A 195 3.52 31.23 -0.54
N ALA A 196 3.73 32.31 -1.30
CA ALA A 196 4.79 32.42 -2.30
C ALA A 196 6.21 32.34 -1.70
N ASP A 197 6.35 32.64 -0.40
CA ASP A 197 7.63 32.58 0.33
C ASP A 197 8.11 31.13 0.62
N PHE A 198 7.18 30.18 0.61
CA PHE A 198 7.51 28.77 0.70
C PHE A 198 7.54 28.19 -0.73
N ASN A 199 8.63 27.78 -1.23
CA ASN A 199 8.94 27.17 -2.56
C ASN A 199 7.90 26.15 -3.11
N SER A 200 6.69 26.15 -2.57
CA SER A 200 5.56 25.26 -2.81
C SER A 200 4.56 25.73 -3.88
N VAL A 201 4.84 26.88 -4.51
CA VAL A 201 4.03 27.43 -5.64
C VAL A 201 3.90 26.40 -6.79
N ARG A 202 4.86 25.50 -6.96
CA ARG A 202 4.78 24.42 -7.94
C ARG A 202 3.69 23.39 -7.62
N ALA A 203 3.48 23.05 -6.35
CA ALA A 203 2.44 22.10 -5.95
C ALA A 203 1.04 22.62 -6.25
N LEU A 204 0.81 23.92 -6.01
CA LEU A 204 -0.47 24.57 -6.31
C LEU A 204 -0.71 24.67 -7.84
N ALA A 205 0.33 24.95 -8.61
CA ALA A 205 0.23 25.06 -10.07
C ALA A 205 -0.06 23.72 -10.75
N THR A 206 0.43 22.62 -10.19
CA THR A 206 0.23 21.26 -10.72
C THR A 206 -0.94 20.53 -10.08
N GLY A 207 -1.48 21.04 -8.97
CA GLY A 207 -2.52 20.36 -8.19
C GLY A 207 -2.08 19.05 -7.53
N ALA A 208 -0.76 18.81 -7.48
CA ALA A 208 -0.19 17.59 -6.90
C ALA A 208 0.97 17.92 -5.98
N VAL A 209 0.96 17.34 -4.79
CA VAL A 209 2.09 17.39 -3.85
C VAL A 209 2.92 16.13 -4.07
N ASN A 210 4.05 16.25 -4.77
CA ASN A 210 4.94 15.10 -5.02
C ASN A 210 5.88 14.87 -3.85
N SER A 211 6.48 15.94 -3.31
CA SER A 211 7.35 15.88 -2.13
C SER A 211 7.21 17.14 -1.29
N PHE A 212 7.15 16.98 0.02
CA PHE A 212 7.11 18.07 0.97
C PHE A 212 7.72 17.63 2.30
N MET A 213 8.56 18.48 2.90
CA MET A 213 9.22 18.22 4.19
C MET A 213 10.07 16.93 4.24
N GLY A 214 10.55 16.45 3.09
CA GLY A 214 11.34 15.23 2.98
C GLY A 214 10.51 13.95 2.84
N PHE A 215 9.18 14.06 2.68
CA PHE A 215 8.30 12.94 2.36
C PHE A 215 7.92 12.97 0.88
N GLU A 216 7.89 11.80 0.26
CA GLU A 216 7.26 11.58 -1.04
C GLU A 216 5.80 11.16 -0.82
N PHE A 217 4.87 11.84 -1.47
CA PHE A 217 3.44 11.62 -1.28
C PHE A 217 2.89 10.60 -2.28
N ILE A 218 2.24 9.57 -1.76
CA ILE A 218 1.56 8.55 -2.54
C ILE A 218 0.07 8.66 -2.27
N MET A 219 -0.71 9.02 -3.30
CA MET A 219 -2.16 9.13 -3.17
C MET A 219 -2.82 7.76 -3.32
N SER A 220 -3.52 7.31 -2.28
CA SER A 220 -4.32 6.09 -2.31
C SER A 220 -5.71 6.32 -1.69
N THR A 221 -6.74 5.78 -2.32
CA THR A 221 -8.11 5.79 -1.81
C THR A 221 -8.43 4.55 -0.96
N ARG A 222 -7.44 3.67 -0.76
CA ARG A 222 -7.62 2.37 -0.10
C ARG A 222 -7.27 2.37 1.39
N LEU A 223 -6.90 3.52 1.94
CA LEU A 223 -6.59 3.66 3.36
C LEU A 223 -7.81 3.37 4.23
N ASN A 224 -7.58 2.65 5.33
CA ASN A 224 -8.63 2.29 6.27
C ASN A 224 -9.03 3.48 7.14
N MET A 225 -10.30 3.49 7.55
CA MET A 225 -10.78 4.34 8.63
C MET A 225 -10.32 3.77 9.98
N ASP A 226 -10.21 4.60 10.99
CA ASP A 226 -9.94 4.13 12.35
C ASP A 226 -11.13 3.32 12.86
N ALA A 227 -10.85 2.16 13.47
CA ALA A 227 -11.87 1.31 14.04
C ALA A 227 -12.59 1.95 15.25
N THR A 228 -11.91 2.86 15.95
CA THR A 228 -12.44 3.55 17.14
C THR A 228 -13.15 4.84 16.72
N ASN A 229 -12.57 5.58 15.79
CA ASN A 229 -13.02 6.88 15.31
C ASN A 229 -13.32 6.77 13.80
N THR A 230 -14.53 6.33 13.47
CA THR A 230 -14.91 6.02 12.09
C THR A 230 -14.94 7.22 11.14
N THR A 231 -14.69 8.43 11.65
CA THR A 231 -14.52 9.67 10.88
C THR A 231 -13.04 9.98 10.57
N ASP A 232 -12.10 9.22 11.16
CA ASP A 232 -10.68 9.45 10.99
C ASP A 232 -10.08 8.44 10.02
N ARG A 233 -9.45 8.92 8.97
CA ARG A 233 -8.66 8.10 8.06
C ARG A 233 -7.25 7.94 8.57
N LEU A 234 -6.75 6.72 8.57
CA LEU A 234 -5.40 6.39 9.00
C LEU A 234 -4.42 6.58 7.85
N ILE A 235 -3.55 7.57 7.98
CA ILE A 235 -2.44 7.82 7.07
C ILE A 235 -1.16 7.26 7.69
N PHE A 236 -0.23 6.82 6.85
CA PHE A 236 1.04 6.27 7.29
C PHE A 236 2.21 7.02 6.66
N ALA A 237 3.12 7.50 7.51
CA ALA A 237 4.44 7.95 7.12
C ALA A 237 5.45 6.86 7.47
N TYR A 238 6.29 6.44 6.52
CA TYR A 238 7.21 5.32 6.68
C TYR A 238 8.44 5.46 5.79
N THR A 239 9.47 4.65 6.07
CA THR A 239 10.66 4.52 5.23
C THR A 239 10.54 3.30 4.31
N GLU A 240 11.30 3.29 3.22
CA GLU A 240 11.28 2.21 2.20
C GLU A 240 11.46 0.81 2.83
N ASP A 241 12.33 0.69 3.83
CA ASP A 241 12.65 -0.55 4.53
C ASP A 241 11.76 -0.85 5.75
N ALA A 242 10.77 0.00 6.03
CA ALA A 242 9.86 -0.16 7.18
C ALA A 242 8.92 -1.35 7.05
N VAL A 243 8.52 -1.67 5.82
CA VAL A 243 7.61 -2.77 5.49
C VAL A 243 8.27 -3.64 4.43
N LYS A 244 8.21 -4.95 4.66
CA LYS A 244 8.71 -5.94 3.70
C LYS A 244 7.54 -6.68 3.06
N LEU A 245 7.51 -6.67 1.74
CA LEU A 245 6.56 -7.42 0.92
C LEU A 245 7.20 -8.73 0.49
N GLY A 246 6.72 -9.83 1.04
CA GLY A 246 7.12 -11.18 0.63
C GLY A 246 6.29 -11.65 -0.55
N ILE A 247 6.93 -12.03 -1.64
CA ILE A 247 6.29 -12.50 -2.87
C ILE A 247 6.64 -13.98 -3.06
N GLY A 248 5.67 -14.86 -2.87
CA GLY A 248 5.81 -16.28 -3.20
C GLY A 248 5.56 -16.56 -4.68
N LYS A 249 4.55 -15.90 -5.21
CA LYS A 249 4.21 -15.95 -6.63
C LYS A 249 3.64 -14.59 -7.04
N ASP A 250 4.30 -13.96 -8.00
CA ASP A 250 3.79 -12.71 -8.59
C ASP A 250 2.55 -12.98 -9.44
N ILE A 251 1.88 -11.94 -9.88
CA ILE A 251 0.64 -12.01 -10.66
C ILE A 251 0.86 -12.90 -11.87
N SER A 252 0.14 -14.01 -11.93
CA SER A 252 0.15 -14.93 -13.06
C SER A 252 -1.24 -15.05 -13.66
N ALA A 253 -1.31 -14.95 -14.97
CA ALA A 253 -2.55 -15.06 -15.74
C ALA A 253 -2.60 -16.40 -16.47
N LYS A 254 -3.79 -17.01 -16.50
CA LYS A 254 -4.11 -18.17 -17.34
C LYS A 254 -5.45 -17.93 -18.03
N ILE A 255 -5.48 -18.10 -19.33
CA ILE A 255 -6.70 -18.05 -20.12
C ILE A 255 -6.85 -19.42 -20.77
N SER A 256 -7.94 -20.12 -20.47
CA SER A 256 -8.19 -21.48 -20.96
C SER A 256 -9.69 -21.72 -21.11
N GLU A 257 -10.03 -22.63 -22.00
CA GLU A 257 -11.41 -23.12 -22.13
C GLU A 257 -11.68 -24.19 -21.06
N ARG A 258 -12.88 -24.15 -20.52
CA ARG A 258 -13.36 -25.08 -19.48
C ARG A 258 -14.39 -26.03 -20.09
N ALA A 259 -13.98 -27.27 -20.37
CA ALA A 259 -14.86 -28.30 -20.90
C ALA A 259 -16.04 -28.66 -19.97
N ASP A 260 -15.84 -28.52 -18.66
CA ASP A 260 -16.85 -28.75 -17.63
C ASP A 260 -17.89 -27.61 -17.49
N LYS A 261 -17.67 -26.49 -18.20
CA LYS A 261 -18.50 -25.27 -18.19
C LYS A 261 -18.90 -24.88 -19.62
N SER A 262 -19.46 -25.82 -20.36
CA SER A 262 -19.92 -25.60 -21.75
C SER A 262 -18.87 -24.97 -22.65
N TYR A 263 -17.59 -25.31 -22.44
CA TYR A 263 -16.42 -24.76 -23.17
C TYR A 263 -16.25 -23.24 -23.03
N SER A 264 -16.83 -22.64 -21.99
CA SER A 264 -16.64 -21.22 -21.70
C SER A 264 -15.16 -20.87 -21.48
N THR A 265 -14.73 -19.72 -21.96
CA THR A 265 -13.38 -19.21 -21.74
C THR A 265 -13.23 -18.69 -20.32
N GLN A 266 -12.33 -19.29 -19.55
CA GLN A 266 -11.96 -18.82 -18.21
C GLN A 266 -10.77 -17.89 -18.29
N VAL A 267 -10.91 -16.71 -17.71
CA VAL A 267 -9.81 -15.80 -17.39
C VAL A 267 -9.49 -15.97 -15.91
N TYR A 268 -8.30 -16.44 -15.59
CA TYR A 268 -7.88 -16.75 -14.22
C TYR A 268 -6.57 -16.05 -13.89
N TYR A 269 -6.55 -15.35 -12.76
CA TYR A 269 -5.38 -14.70 -12.19
C TYR A 269 -5.13 -15.24 -10.79
N ALA A 270 -3.87 -15.44 -10.46
CA ALA A 270 -3.47 -15.85 -9.13
C ALA A 270 -2.15 -15.19 -8.73
N MET A 271 -2.02 -14.87 -7.44
CA MET A 271 -0.79 -14.41 -6.81
C MET A 271 -0.71 -14.94 -5.38
N SER A 272 0.50 -15.06 -4.84
CA SER A 272 0.74 -15.44 -3.46
C SER A 272 1.69 -14.43 -2.84
N LEU A 273 1.21 -13.66 -1.87
CA LEU A 273 1.98 -12.60 -1.25
C LEU A 273 1.58 -12.37 0.20
N GLY A 274 2.45 -11.71 0.94
CA GLY A 274 2.21 -11.29 2.31
C GLY A 274 3.11 -10.10 2.64
N ALA A 275 2.74 -9.30 3.61
CA ALA A 275 3.57 -8.19 4.06
C ALA A 275 3.68 -8.18 5.58
N VAL A 276 4.78 -7.65 6.08
CA VAL A 276 5.00 -7.44 7.51
C VAL A 276 5.75 -6.14 7.76
N ARG A 277 5.36 -5.45 8.83
CA ARG A 277 6.13 -4.33 9.35
C ARG A 277 7.41 -4.86 9.99
N MET A 278 8.57 -4.38 9.50
CA MET A 278 9.87 -4.81 10.00
C MET A 278 10.19 -4.13 11.32
N GLU A 279 10.08 -2.82 11.38
CA GLU A 279 10.42 -2.03 12.56
C GLU A 279 9.32 -1.00 12.87
N GLU A 280 8.86 -0.99 14.13
CA GLU A 280 7.82 -0.08 14.58
C GLU A 280 8.28 1.38 14.50
N LYS A 281 9.57 1.65 14.79
CA LYS A 281 10.16 2.99 14.82
C LYS A 281 10.15 3.69 13.47
N LYS A 282 10.08 2.92 12.38
CA LYS A 282 10.10 3.41 10.99
C LYS A 282 8.72 3.66 10.40
N VAL A 283 7.65 3.40 11.15
CA VAL A 283 6.27 3.64 10.73
C VAL A 283 5.58 4.57 11.70
N VAL A 284 4.97 5.63 11.20
CA VAL A 284 4.18 6.58 12.00
C VAL A 284 2.76 6.63 11.45
N GLN A 285 1.79 6.41 12.32
CA GLN A 285 0.37 6.52 12.02
C GLN A 285 -0.11 7.94 12.30
N ILE A 286 -0.81 8.54 11.34
CA ILE A 286 -1.36 9.89 11.42
C ILE A 286 -2.87 9.80 11.22
N PRO A 287 -3.67 9.88 12.26
CA PRO A 287 -5.12 9.95 12.11
C PRO A 287 -5.53 11.33 11.61
N CYS A 288 -6.35 11.37 10.55
CA CYS A 288 -6.85 12.60 9.94
C CYS A 288 -8.36 12.52 9.80
N HIS A 289 -9.04 13.54 10.30
CA HIS A 289 -10.49 13.64 10.20
C HIS A 289 -10.93 13.86 8.75
N GLU A 290 -11.96 13.15 8.33
CA GLU A 290 -12.68 13.38 7.08
C GLU A 290 -14.11 13.77 7.42
N ALA A 291 -14.44 15.05 7.18
CA ALA A 291 -15.79 15.59 7.37
C ALA A 291 -16.70 15.28 6.16
#